data_2bd17b2c344e5c92680f4186fcd6e3d3
#
_entry.id   2bd17b2c344e5c92680f4186fcd6e3d3
#
_cell.length_a   1.000
_cell.length_b   1.000
_cell.length_c   1.000
_cell.angle_alpha   90.00
_cell.angle_beta   90.00
_cell.angle_gamma   90.00
#
_symmetry.space_group_name_H-M   'P 1'
#
loop_
_entity.id
_entity.type
_entity.pdbx_description
1 polymer ?
#
loop_
_entity_poly.entity_id
_entity_poly.type
_entity_poly.pdbx_seq_one_letter_code
_entity_poly.pdbx_strand_id
1 'polypeptide(L)'
;SAPTVPTVASAPVSTEFTNTTLVPSKMSTYVKWGHHEDIETILKSGHFAPIFVTGLSGNGKTTMIEQACANLKREFYRVNITAQTDEDDLLGGFRLIDGNTVWVDGPVIRAMKAGGVLLLDEIDLGGHLMMCLQPVLEGKGVYVKKINEWVHPAAGFTILATANTKGQGDDTGKFSGTGMMNEAMLDRFHFTMEQPYASATTERQILTKNMAKWGMDAKKGTDNYEFADLLTKWANTIRDTFLQGGCSEIITTRRL
;
A
#
# COMPACT_ATOMS: atom_id res chain seq x y z
N SER A 1 17.12 -16.56 60.87
CA SER A 1 15.98 -15.97 60.13
C SER A 1 16.45 -15.49 58.77
N ALA A 2 15.93 -16.13 57.70
CA ALA A 2 16.17 -15.77 56.34
C ALA A 2 15.37 -14.49 55.97
N PRO A 3 15.88 -13.59 55.14
CA PRO A 3 15.13 -12.41 54.73
C PRO A 3 13.98 -12.78 53.76
N THR A 4 12.77 -12.36 54.11
CA THR A 4 11.61 -12.43 53.28
C THR A 4 11.69 -11.47 52.12
N VAL A 5 11.69 -11.99 50.90
CA VAL A 5 11.60 -11.21 49.67
C VAL A 5 10.15 -10.69 49.52
N PRO A 6 9.93 -9.37 49.33
CA PRO A 6 8.58 -8.87 49.15
C PRO A 6 8.01 -9.34 47.81
N THR A 7 6.86 -9.98 47.85
CA THR A 7 6.08 -10.36 46.66
C THR A 7 5.50 -9.08 46.04
N VAL A 8 6.04 -8.68 44.91
CA VAL A 8 5.46 -7.60 44.11
C VAL A 8 4.20 -8.15 43.44
N ALA A 9 3.04 -7.67 43.86
CA ALA A 9 1.78 -7.95 43.22
C ALA A 9 1.81 -7.39 41.78
N SER A 10 1.78 -8.28 40.79
CA SER A 10 1.64 -7.90 39.39
C SER A 10 0.23 -7.35 39.17
N ALA A 11 0.13 -6.06 38.92
CA ALA A 11 -1.08 -5.46 38.37
C ALA A 11 -1.37 -6.11 37.02
N PRO A 12 -2.63 -6.43 36.69
CA PRO A 12 -2.96 -6.95 35.36
C PRO A 12 -2.68 -5.84 34.35
N VAL A 13 -1.67 -6.05 33.49
CA VAL A 13 -1.48 -5.23 32.30
C VAL A 13 -2.64 -5.56 31.37
N SER A 14 -3.63 -4.67 31.33
CA SER A 14 -4.68 -4.73 30.31
C SER A 14 -4.01 -4.45 28.97
N THR A 15 -3.75 -5.51 28.19
CA THR A 15 -3.50 -5.40 26.76
C THR A 15 -4.82 -5.08 26.06
N GLU A 16 -5.41 -3.94 26.36
CA GLU A 16 -6.36 -3.31 25.47
C GLU A 16 -5.56 -2.81 24.26
N PHE A 17 -5.36 -3.70 23.29
CA PHE A 17 -5.24 -3.24 21.90
C PHE A 17 -6.56 -2.51 21.62
N THR A 18 -6.53 -1.19 21.76
CA THR A 18 -7.64 -0.35 21.31
C THR A 18 -8.05 -0.88 19.94
N ASN A 19 -9.33 -1.19 19.76
CA ASN A 19 -9.95 -1.54 18.49
C ASN A 19 -9.82 -0.35 17.54
N THR A 20 -8.61 -0.09 17.07
CA THR A 20 -8.35 0.88 16.02
C THR A 20 -8.87 0.22 14.77
N THR A 21 -10.01 0.67 14.28
CA THR A 21 -10.55 0.14 13.05
C THR A 21 -9.50 0.36 11.97
N LEU A 22 -9.09 -0.71 11.27
CA LEU A 22 -8.15 -0.64 10.15
C LEU A 22 -8.82 -0.14 8.86
N VAL A 23 -10.04 0.38 8.98
CA VAL A 23 -10.72 1.07 7.88
C VAL A 23 -10.13 2.46 7.72
N PRO A 24 -9.55 2.78 6.55
CA PRO A 24 -8.94 4.09 6.32
C PRO A 24 -9.96 5.22 6.41
N SER A 25 -9.50 6.39 6.83
CA SER A 25 -10.33 7.60 6.80
C SER A 25 -10.45 8.15 5.38
N LYS A 26 -11.62 8.71 5.05
CA LYS A 26 -11.82 9.41 3.79
C LYS A 26 -11.07 10.73 3.77
N MET A 27 -10.27 10.93 2.74
CA MET A 27 -9.54 12.17 2.51
C MET A 27 -10.43 13.17 1.78
N SER A 28 -10.76 14.30 2.41
CA SER A 28 -11.64 15.34 1.82
C SER A 28 -11.07 15.97 0.55
N THR A 29 -9.75 16.03 0.42
CA THR A 29 -9.06 16.58 -0.75
C THR A 29 -8.86 15.57 -1.88
N TYR A 30 -9.21 14.31 -1.66
CA TYR A 30 -9.04 13.28 -2.67
C TYR A 30 -9.89 13.54 -3.92
N VAL A 31 -9.29 13.32 -5.07
CA VAL A 31 -9.95 13.36 -6.38
C VAL A 31 -9.85 11.97 -7.00
N LYS A 32 -10.98 11.38 -7.33
CA LYS A 32 -11.02 10.08 -8.04
C LYS A 32 -10.52 10.26 -9.47
N TRP A 33 -9.63 9.39 -9.90
CA TRP A 33 -9.11 9.34 -11.27
C TRP A 33 -8.41 8.01 -11.55
N GLY A 34 -8.02 7.78 -12.80
CA GLY A 34 -7.36 6.53 -13.21
C GLY A 34 -8.22 5.32 -12.91
N HIS A 35 -7.62 4.28 -12.37
CA HIS A 35 -8.28 3.01 -12.08
C HIS A 35 -9.04 2.95 -10.74
N HIS A 36 -9.35 4.12 -10.14
CA HIS A 36 -10.05 4.14 -8.85
C HIS A 36 -11.40 3.41 -8.90
N GLU A 37 -12.22 3.67 -9.92
CA GLU A 37 -13.55 3.06 -10.05
C GLU A 37 -13.48 1.57 -10.39
N ASP A 38 -12.50 1.16 -11.18
CA ASP A 38 -12.26 -0.25 -11.49
C ASP A 38 -11.91 -1.03 -10.22
N ILE A 39 -10.96 -0.51 -9.44
CA ILE A 39 -10.54 -1.10 -8.16
C ILE A 39 -11.72 -1.12 -7.17
N GLU A 40 -12.45 -0.01 -7.03
CA GLU A 40 -13.62 0.07 -6.16
C GLU A 40 -14.68 -0.97 -6.54
N THR A 41 -14.91 -1.18 -7.83
CA THR A 41 -15.86 -2.18 -8.36
C THR A 41 -15.40 -3.60 -8.04
N ILE A 42 -14.12 -3.91 -8.26
CA ILE A 42 -13.56 -5.24 -7.95
C ILE A 42 -13.64 -5.50 -6.44
N LEU A 43 -13.21 -4.56 -5.61
CA LEU A 43 -13.26 -4.70 -4.15
C LEU A 43 -14.68 -4.84 -3.61
N LYS A 44 -15.65 -4.15 -4.22
CA LYS A 44 -17.08 -4.22 -3.87
C LYS A 44 -17.67 -5.59 -4.16
N SER A 45 -17.16 -6.31 -5.15
CA SER A 45 -17.64 -7.65 -5.50
C SER A 45 -17.42 -8.67 -4.37
N GLY A 46 -16.44 -8.44 -3.49
CA GLY A 46 -16.06 -9.35 -2.41
C GLY A 46 -15.38 -10.64 -2.87
N HIS A 47 -15.16 -10.80 -4.19
CA HIS A 47 -14.43 -11.94 -4.71
C HIS A 47 -12.92 -11.77 -4.55
N PHE A 48 -12.23 -12.90 -4.41
CA PHE A 48 -10.78 -12.91 -4.43
C PHE A 48 -10.30 -12.58 -5.83
N ALA A 49 -9.60 -11.46 -5.97
CA ALA A 49 -9.13 -10.96 -7.25
C ALA A 49 -7.82 -10.17 -7.04
N PRO A 50 -6.65 -10.82 -7.08
CA PRO A 50 -5.37 -10.15 -6.95
C PRO A 50 -5.14 -9.13 -8.06
N ILE A 51 -4.73 -7.90 -7.68
CA ILE A 51 -4.52 -6.79 -8.60
C ILE A 51 -3.08 -6.28 -8.48
N PHE A 52 -2.39 -6.16 -9.61
CA PHE A 52 -1.07 -5.54 -9.70
C PHE A 52 -1.19 -4.14 -10.30
N VAL A 53 -0.81 -3.11 -9.55
CA VAL A 53 -0.87 -1.72 -9.99
C VAL A 53 0.54 -1.20 -10.17
N THR A 54 0.92 -0.93 -11.40
CA THR A 54 2.24 -0.41 -11.77
C THR A 54 2.16 1.05 -12.19
N GLY A 55 3.29 1.72 -12.23
CA GLY A 55 3.43 3.11 -12.72
C GLY A 55 4.45 3.91 -11.91
N LEU A 56 4.84 5.05 -12.42
CA LEU A 56 5.88 5.89 -11.85
C LEU A 56 5.60 6.30 -10.40
N SER A 57 6.67 6.55 -9.64
CA SER A 57 6.55 6.97 -8.23
C SER A 57 5.75 8.26 -8.07
N GLY A 58 5.03 8.40 -6.95
CA GLY A 58 4.30 9.62 -6.60
C GLY A 58 3.09 9.95 -7.47
N ASN A 59 2.59 9.00 -8.26
CA ASN A 59 1.37 9.13 -9.08
C ASN A 59 0.07 8.71 -8.36
N GLY A 60 0.10 8.44 -7.07
CA GLY A 60 -1.09 8.21 -6.26
C GLY A 60 -1.61 6.77 -6.19
N LYS A 61 -0.88 5.75 -6.63
CA LYS A 61 -1.28 4.33 -6.59
C LYS A 61 -1.78 3.89 -5.21
N THR A 62 -0.94 4.05 -4.19
CA THR A 62 -1.24 3.66 -2.80
C THR A 62 -2.45 4.42 -2.25
N THR A 63 -2.50 5.73 -2.45
CA THR A 63 -3.61 6.58 -2.00
C THR A 63 -4.93 6.18 -2.69
N MET A 64 -4.89 5.84 -3.97
CA MET A 64 -6.06 5.39 -4.72
C MET A 64 -6.67 4.12 -4.10
N ILE A 65 -5.85 3.12 -3.79
CA ILE A 65 -6.28 1.86 -3.17
C ILE A 65 -6.83 2.11 -1.77
N GLU A 66 -6.12 2.90 -0.97
CA GLU A 66 -6.54 3.29 0.38
C GLU A 66 -7.90 3.99 0.37
N GLN A 67 -8.12 4.94 -0.54
CA GLN A 67 -9.38 5.67 -0.64
C GLN A 67 -10.53 4.82 -1.21
N ALA A 68 -10.26 3.83 -2.05
CA ALA A 68 -11.24 2.83 -2.45
C ALA A 68 -11.69 1.99 -1.23
N CYS A 69 -10.76 1.55 -0.39
CA CYS A 69 -11.07 0.85 0.85
C CYS A 69 -11.87 1.73 1.84
N ALA A 70 -11.48 3.02 1.98
CA ALA A 70 -12.20 3.98 2.80
C ALA A 70 -13.66 4.19 2.36
N ASN A 71 -13.90 4.26 1.04
CA ASN A 71 -15.24 4.39 0.47
C ASN A 71 -16.12 3.19 0.76
N LEU A 72 -15.54 1.99 0.65
CA LEU A 72 -16.24 0.72 0.86
C LEU A 72 -16.27 0.28 2.34
N LYS A 73 -15.63 1.03 3.23
CA LYS A 73 -15.46 0.70 4.67
C LYS A 73 -14.83 -0.69 4.85
N ARG A 74 -13.84 -1.03 4.01
CA ARG A 74 -13.08 -2.27 4.07
C ARG A 74 -11.84 -2.07 4.93
N GLU A 75 -11.53 -3.05 5.78
CA GLU A 75 -10.25 -3.08 6.49
C GLU A 75 -9.10 -3.16 5.51
N PHE A 76 -8.06 -2.37 5.76
CA PHE A 76 -6.93 -2.18 4.87
C PHE A 76 -5.62 -2.45 5.62
N TYR A 77 -4.90 -3.44 5.15
CA TYR A 77 -3.61 -3.87 5.69
C TYR A 77 -2.51 -3.52 4.69
N ARG A 78 -1.69 -2.54 5.02
CA ARG A 78 -0.58 -2.12 4.16
C ARG A 78 0.74 -2.63 4.69
N VAL A 79 1.53 -3.22 3.81
CA VAL A 79 2.91 -3.63 4.06
C VAL A 79 3.82 -2.93 3.06
N ASN A 80 4.72 -2.09 3.52
CA ASN A 80 5.79 -1.57 2.68
C ASN A 80 6.86 -2.65 2.53
N ILE A 81 7.05 -3.11 1.32
CA ILE A 81 8.06 -4.10 0.99
C ILE A 81 9.41 -3.39 0.83
N THR A 82 10.44 -4.01 1.36
CA THR A 82 11.84 -3.57 1.23
C THR A 82 12.71 -4.76 0.86
N ALA A 83 13.94 -4.53 0.48
CA ALA A 83 14.90 -5.60 0.22
C ALA A 83 15.20 -6.49 1.45
N GLN A 84 14.84 -6.04 2.64
CA GLN A 84 15.06 -6.74 3.91
C GLN A 84 13.77 -7.41 4.45
N THR A 85 12.62 -7.18 3.80
CA THR A 85 11.34 -7.77 4.22
C THR A 85 11.41 -9.29 4.10
N ASP A 86 11.16 -9.99 5.18
CA ASP A 86 11.23 -11.43 5.26
C ASP A 86 9.88 -12.10 5.57
N GLU A 87 9.88 -13.44 5.70
CA GLU A 87 8.69 -14.23 6.00
C GLU A 87 8.10 -13.85 7.37
N ASP A 88 8.93 -13.53 8.36
CA ASP A 88 8.50 -13.16 9.72
C ASP A 88 7.80 -11.80 9.73
N ASP A 89 8.24 -10.87 8.90
CA ASP A 89 7.60 -9.58 8.74
C ASP A 89 6.21 -9.70 8.11
N LEU A 90 6.04 -10.69 7.23
CA LEU A 90 4.81 -10.88 6.46
C LEU A 90 3.81 -11.80 7.17
N LEU A 91 4.25 -12.99 7.56
CA LEU A 91 3.37 -14.01 8.14
C LEU A 91 3.28 -13.89 9.66
N GLY A 92 4.36 -13.46 10.32
CA GLY A 92 4.42 -13.31 11.76
C GLY A 92 5.60 -14.06 12.38
N GLY A 93 5.84 -13.77 13.63
CA GLY A 93 6.97 -14.33 14.35
C GLY A 93 6.77 -14.34 15.86
N PHE A 94 7.66 -15.04 16.54
CA PHE A 94 7.69 -15.03 17.99
C PHE A 94 8.23 -13.69 18.51
N ARG A 95 7.58 -13.15 19.53
CA ARG A 95 7.98 -11.93 20.23
C ARG A 95 8.05 -12.20 21.73
N LEU A 96 8.99 -11.55 22.41
CA LEU A 96 9.06 -11.57 23.86
C LEU A 96 8.11 -10.50 24.41
N ILE A 97 7.03 -10.95 25.07
CA ILE A 97 6.03 -10.07 25.67
C ILE A 97 5.91 -10.48 27.13
N ASP A 98 6.16 -9.55 28.04
CA ASP A 98 6.09 -9.78 29.52
C ASP A 98 6.86 -11.04 29.98
N GLY A 99 8.04 -11.27 29.41
CA GLY A 99 8.89 -12.41 29.73
C GLY A 99 8.48 -13.73 29.09
N ASN A 100 7.39 -13.78 28.31
CA ASN A 100 6.92 -14.95 27.60
C ASN A 100 7.15 -14.84 26.10
N THR A 101 7.52 -15.96 25.48
CA THR A 101 7.61 -16.05 24.03
C THR A 101 6.22 -16.30 23.45
N VAL A 102 5.67 -15.31 22.74
CA VAL A 102 4.33 -15.34 22.17
C VAL A 102 4.40 -15.21 20.66
N TRP A 103 3.61 -16.00 19.94
CA TRP A 103 3.43 -15.81 18.50
C TRP A 103 2.57 -14.56 18.25
N VAL A 104 3.01 -13.73 17.28
CA VAL A 104 2.26 -12.55 16.82
C VAL A 104 2.05 -12.67 15.32
N ASP A 105 0.79 -12.69 14.90
CA ASP A 105 0.41 -12.73 13.49
C ASP A 105 0.95 -11.49 12.74
N GLY A 106 1.58 -11.72 11.61
CA GLY A 106 1.99 -10.68 10.68
C GLY A 106 0.80 -10.10 9.90
N PRO A 107 1.03 -9.02 9.15
CA PRO A 107 -0.03 -8.31 8.43
C PRO A 107 -0.76 -9.18 7.40
N VAL A 108 -0.07 -10.09 6.74
CA VAL A 108 -0.68 -11.04 5.78
C VAL A 108 -1.69 -11.95 6.48
N ILE A 109 -1.27 -12.60 7.56
CA ILE A 109 -2.13 -13.51 8.34
C ILE A 109 -3.31 -12.75 8.93
N ARG A 110 -3.09 -11.54 9.45
CA ARG A 110 -4.16 -10.70 9.98
C ARG A 110 -5.18 -10.33 8.91
N ALA A 111 -4.72 -9.91 7.72
CA ALA A 111 -5.61 -9.59 6.60
C ALA A 111 -6.40 -10.82 6.13
N MET A 112 -5.77 -12.00 6.05
CA MET A 112 -6.43 -13.25 5.69
C MET A 112 -7.52 -13.61 6.69
N LYS A 113 -7.22 -13.59 7.99
CA LYS A 113 -8.19 -13.93 9.05
C LYS A 113 -9.37 -12.96 9.12
N ALA A 114 -9.13 -11.68 8.83
CA ALA A 114 -10.15 -10.63 8.88
C ALA A 114 -11.00 -10.54 7.59
N GLY A 115 -10.58 -11.17 6.48
CA GLY A 115 -11.21 -10.95 5.18
C GLY A 115 -10.97 -9.55 4.63
N GLY A 116 -9.88 -8.93 5.05
CA GLY A 116 -9.51 -7.56 4.69
C GLY A 116 -8.84 -7.44 3.33
N VAL A 117 -8.49 -6.22 2.96
CA VAL A 117 -7.72 -5.89 1.76
C VAL A 117 -6.25 -5.74 2.14
N LEU A 118 -5.40 -6.61 1.59
CA LEU A 118 -3.94 -6.56 1.79
C LEU A 118 -3.30 -5.76 0.66
N LEU A 119 -2.50 -4.75 0.99
CA LEU A 119 -1.65 -4.04 0.03
C LEU A 119 -0.18 -4.35 0.30
N LEU A 120 0.47 -4.95 -0.69
CA LEU A 120 1.91 -5.11 -0.77
C LEU A 120 2.48 -3.91 -1.55
N ASP A 121 2.94 -2.89 -0.83
CA ASP A 121 3.40 -1.64 -1.44
C ASP A 121 4.88 -1.75 -1.81
N GLU A 122 5.22 -1.38 -3.05
CA GLU A 122 6.57 -1.48 -3.63
C GLU A 122 7.11 -2.93 -3.68
N ILE A 123 6.26 -3.88 -4.12
CA ILE A 123 6.58 -5.32 -4.14
C ILE A 123 7.82 -5.66 -4.97
N ASP A 124 8.16 -4.84 -5.94
CA ASP A 124 9.35 -4.96 -6.79
C ASP A 124 10.69 -4.79 -6.02
N LEU A 125 10.65 -4.34 -4.76
CA LEU A 125 11.82 -4.29 -3.88
C LEU A 125 12.07 -5.61 -3.13
N GLY A 126 11.07 -6.50 -3.02
CA GLY A 126 11.11 -7.66 -2.13
C GLY A 126 11.85 -8.89 -2.67
N GLY A 127 12.19 -8.92 -3.94
CA GLY A 127 12.96 -10.00 -4.53
C GLY A 127 12.35 -11.39 -4.33
N HIS A 128 13.23 -12.41 -4.18
CA HIS A 128 12.84 -13.82 -4.03
C HIS A 128 12.14 -14.17 -2.70
N LEU A 129 12.32 -13.36 -1.67
CA LEU A 129 11.70 -13.58 -0.35
C LEU A 129 10.17 -13.53 -0.42
N MET A 130 9.61 -12.86 -1.43
CA MET A 130 8.16 -12.79 -1.67
C MET A 130 7.55 -14.12 -2.11
N MET A 131 8.34 -15.14 -2.39
CA MET A 131 7.83 -16.46 -2.82
C MET A 131 6.98 -17.17 -1.77
N CYS A 132 7.14 -16.84 -0.48
CA CYS A 132 6.27 -17.34 0.59
C CYS A 132 4.81 -16.92 0.42
N LEU A 133 4.53 -15.87 -0.38
CA LEU A 133 3.19 -15.37 -0.66
C LEU A 133 2.48 -16.06 -1.83
N GLN A 134 3.14 -16.99 -2.55
CA GLN A 134 2.51 -17.66 -3.69
C GLN A 134 1.15 -18.31 -3.36
N PRO A 135 1.01 -19.11 -2.29
CA PRO A 135 -0.28 -19.70 -1.94
C PRO A 135 -1.34 -18.64 -1.63
N VAL A 136 -0.92 -17.52 -1.02
CA VAL A 136 -1.80 -16.42 -0.65
C VAL A 136 -2.31 -15.69 -1.89
N LEU A 137 -1.44 -15.49 -2.90
CA LEU A 137 -1.81 -14.91 -4.21
C LEU A 137 -2.75 -15.81 -5.03
N GLU A 138 -2.79 -17.11 -4.72
CA GLU A 138 -3.74 -18.05 -5.31
C GLU A 138 -5.06 -18.15 -4.54
N GLY A 139 -5.24 -17.34 -3.49
CA GLY A 139 -6.41 -17.41 -2.61
C GLY A 139 -6.49 -18.67 -1.76
N LYS A 140 -5.36 -19.36 -1.63
CA LYS A 140 -5.25 -20.60 -0.85
C LYS A 140 -4.78 -20.33 0.57
N GLY A 141 -4.94 -21.32 1.44
CA GLY A 141 -4.37 -21.27 2.77
C GLY A 141 -2.84 -21.34 2.74
N VAL A 142 -2.22 -20.75 3.74
CA VAL A 142 -0.79 -20.81 4.01
C VAL A 142 -0.52 -21.62 5.27
N TYR A 143 0.47 -22.51 5.19
CA TYR A 143 0.92 -23.27 6.34
C TYR A 143 2.01 -22.49 7.08
N VAL A 144 1.69 -22.02 8.27
CA VAL A 144 2.62 -21.30 9.13
C VAL A 144 3.46 -22.30 9.92
N LYS A 145 4.62 -22.63 9.40
CA LYS A 145 5.52 -23.70 9.92
C LYS A 145 5.87 -23.52 11.40
N LYS A 146 6.08 -22.29 11.85
CA LYS A 146 6.54 -21.97 13.21
C LYS A 146 5.52 -22.33 14.29
N ILE A 147 4.22 -22.32 13.96
CA ILE A 147 3.14 -22.67 14.89
C ILE A 147 2.37 -23.91 14.45
N ASN A 148 2.80 -24.56 13.36
CA ASN A 148 2.19 -25.79 12.83
C ASN A 148 0.69 -25.64 12.53
N GLU A 149 0.29 -24.50 11.96
CA GLU A 149 -1.11 -24.18 11.66
C GLU A 149 -1.34 -23.82 10.21
N TRP A 150 -2.50 -24.22 9.67
CA TRP A 150 -3.01 -23.72 8.41
C TRP A 150 -3.87 -22.50 8.63
N VAL A 151 -3.59 -21.42 7.93
CA VAL A 151 -4.43 -20.22 7.91
C VAL A 151 -5.07 -20.11 6.53
N HIS A 152 -6.41 -20.13 6.51
CA HIS A 152 -7.20 -19.96 5.30
C HIS A 152 -7.76 -18.54 5.22
N PRO A 153 -7.88 -17.95 4.02
CA PRO A 153 -8.45 -16.63 3.86
C PRO A 153 -9.96 -16.65 4.19
N ALA A 154 -10.39 -15.69 4.99
CA ALA A 154 -11.82 -15.45 5.23
C ALA A 154 -12.48 -14.80 4.00
N ALA A 155 -13.80 -14.89 3.93
CA ALA A 155 -14.58 -14.29 2.85
C ALA A 155 -14.29 -12.78 2.72
N GLY A 156 -14.11 -12.31 1.49
CA GLY A 156 -13.79 -10.93 1.19
C GLY A 156 -12.28 -10.61 1.17
N PHE A 157 -11.41 -11.50 1.61
CA PHE A 157 -9.97 -11.29 1.49
C PHE A 157 -9.56 -11.10 0.04
N THR A 158 -8.71 -10.12 -0.22
CA THR A 158 -8.04 -9.94 -1.52
C THR A 158 -6.72 -9.21 -1.35
N ILE A 159 -5.88 -9.28 -2.40
CA ILE A 159 -4.53 -8.71 -2.39
C ILE A 159 -4.41 -7.71 -3.53
N LEU A 160 -3.80 -6.57 -3.23
CA LEU A 160 -3.29 -5.65 -4.21
C LEU A 160 -1.78 -5.50 -4.01
N ALA A 161 -1.06 -5.28 -5.09
CA ALA A 161 0.36 -4.95 -5.03
C ALA A 161 0.63 -3.70 -5.86
N THR A 162 1.55 -2.85 -5.39
CA THR A 162 2.06 -1.74 -6.19
C THR A 162 3.52 -1.94 -6.55
N ALA A 163 3.91 -1.44 -7.70
CA ALA A 163 5.30 -1.40 -8.13
C ALA A 163 5.60 -0.11 -8.90
N ASN A 164 6.84 0.31 -8.88
CA ASN A 164 7.31 1.45 -9.68
C ASN A 164 7.78 1.00 -11.07
N THR A 165 8.01 -0.28 -11.24
CA THR A 165 8.36 -0.93 -12.50
C THR A 165 7.26 -1.91 -12.91
N LYS A 166 7.31 -2.40 -14.16
CA LYS A 166 6.37 -3.44 -14.64
C LYS A 166 6.76 -4.86 -14.17
N GLY A 167 7.59 -4.98 -13.13
CA GLY A 167 8.12 -6.24 -12.65
C GLY A 167 9.35 -6.74 -13.40
N GLN A 168 9.82 -6.01 -14.41
CA GLN A 168 10.97 -6.37 -15.25
C GLN A 168 12.31 -5.78 -14.73
N GLY A 169 12.29 -5.14 -13.55
CA GLY A 169 13.44 -4.39 -13.07
C GLY A 169 13.63 -3.06 -13.82
N ASP A 170 14.73 -2.40 -13.57
CA ASP A 170 15.07 -1.14 -14.23
C ASP A 170 16.38 -1.24 -15.02
N ASP A 171 16.27 -1.49 -16.32
CA ASP A 171 17.41 -1.47 -17.24
C ASP A 171 17.99 -0.05 -17.45
N THR A 172 17.26 0.98 -17.00
CA THR A 172 17.66 2.38 -17.18
C THR A 172 18.43 2.97 -16.00
N GLY A 173 18.53 2.24 -14.88
CA GLY A 173 19.18 2.69 -13.64
C GLY A 173 18.45 3.83 -12.92
N LYS A 174 17.21 4.18 -13.37
CA LYS A 174 16.40 5.27 -12.80
C LYS A 174 15.70 4.87 -11.49
N PHE A 175 15.48 3.57 -11.28
CA PHE A 175 14.81 3.00 -10.10
C PHE A 175 15.77 2.07 -9.36
N SER A 176 16.74 2.66 -8.67
CA SER A 176 17.75 1.92 -7.92
C SER A 176 17.07 0.99 -6.89
N GLY A 177 17.46 -0.29 -6.90
CA GLY A 177 17.00 -1.29 -5.92
C GLY A 177 15.78 -2.11 -6.36
N THR A 178 15.16 -1.82 -7.51
CA THR A 178 14.09 -2.68 -8.04
C THR A 178 14.69 -3.93 -8.69
N GLY A 179 14.23 -5.10 -8.23
CA GLY A 179 14.60 -6.39 -8.81
C GLY A 179 13.64 -6.84 -9.91
N MET A 180 14.08 -7.79 -10.74
CA MET A 180 13.15 -8.53 -11.59
C MET A 180 12.24 -9.37 -10.69
N MET A 181 10.94 -9.16 -10.78
CA MET A 181 9.97 -10.03 -10.14
C MET A 181 9.92 -11.37 -10.89
N ASN A 182 9.69 -12.45 -10.14
CA ASN A 182 9.50 -13.76 -10.75
C ASN A 182 8.20 -13.75 -11.59
N GLU A 183 8.29 -14.15 -12.87
CA GLU A 183 7.12 -14.25 -13.77
C GLU A 183 6.01 -15.09 -13.18
N ALA A 184 6.36 -16.21 -12.52
CA ALA A 184 5.37 -17.05 -11.85
C ALA A 184 4.60 -16.32 -10.73
N MET A 185 5.17 -15.27 -10.14
CA MET A 185 4.48 -14.43 -9.17
C MET A 185 3.57 -13.42 -9.86
N LEU A 186 4.04 -12.83 -10.98
CA LEU A 186 3.24 -11.88 -11.77
C LEU A 186 2.01 -12.55 -12.39
N ASP A 187 2.13 -13.79 -12.87
CA ASP A 187 1.04 -14.58 -13.46
C ASP A 187 -0.12 -14.86 -12.47
N ARG A 188 0.12 -14.72 -11.17
CA ARG A 188 -0.91 -14.90 -10.14
C ARG A 188 -1.81 -13.70 -9.93
N PHE A 189 -1.43 -12.54 -10.46
CA PHE A 189 -2.31 -11.37 -10.44
C PHE A 189 -3.32 -11.46 -11.57
N HIS A 190 -4.60 -11.46 -11.23
CA HIS A 190 -5.69 -11.55 -12.20
C HIS A 190 -5.82 -10.29 -13.05
N PHE A 191 -5.44 -9.15 -12.49
CA PHE A 191 -5.49 -7.86 -13.17
C PHE A 191 -4.16 -7.13 -13.02
N THR A 192 -3.67 -6.59 -14.13
CA THR A 192 -2.53 -5.67 -14.16
C THR A 192 -3.01 -4.33 -14.67
N MET A 193 -2.80 -3.27 -13.89
CA MET A 193 -3.25 -1.91 -14.18
C MET A 193 -2.06 -0.97 -14.18
N GLU A 194 -1.88 -0.24 -15.27
CA GLU A 194 -0.86 0.81 -15.33
C GLU A 194 -1.49 2.15 -14.97
N GLN A 195 -1.06 2.71 -13.85
CA GLN A 195 -1.52 4.01 -13.38
C GLN A 195 -0.58 5.11 -13.91
N PRO A 196 -1.02 5.94 -14.85
CA PRO A 196 -0.23 7.09 -15.33
C PRO A 196 -0.22 8.22 -14.28
N TYR A 197 0.38 9.36 -14.59
CA TYR A 197 0.10 10.60 -13.87
C TYR A 197 -1.29 11.12 -14.23
N ALA A 198 -1.89 11.85 -13.29
CA ALA A 198 -3.21 12.47 -13.49
C ALA A 198 -3.19 13.43 -14.68
N SER A 199 -4.33 13.57 -15.37
CA SER A 199 -4.49 14.60 -16.38
C SER A 199 -4.26 16.00 -15.79
N ALA A 200 -3.84 16.97 -16.60
CA ALA A 200 -3.63 18.36 -16.16
C ALA A 200 -4.86 18.92 -15.42
N THR A 201 -6.07 18.58 -15.88
CA THR A 201 -7.30 19.01 -15.22
C THR A 201 -7.49 18.39 -13.85
N THR A 202 -7.25 17.08 -13.74
CA THR A 202 -7.35 16.34 -12.48
C THR A 202 -6.28 16.81 -11.49
N GLU A 203 -5.05 16.99 -11.96
CA GLU A 203 -3.94 17.43 -11.11
C GLU A 203 -4.16 18.84 -10.57
N ARG A 204 -4.65 19.75 -11.40
CA ARG A 204 -5.08 21.08 -10.95
C ARG A 204 -6.20 21.00 -9.89
N GLN A 205 -7.17 20.08 -10.05
CA GLN A 205 -8.19 19.87 -9.03
C GLN A 205 -7.59 19.36 -7.70
N ILE A 206 -6.60 18.48 -7.76
CA ILE A 206 -5.89 18.01 -6.57
C ILE A 206 -5.20 19.20 -5.88
N LEU A 207 -4.47 20.02 -6.64
CA LEU A 207 -3.77 21.19 -6.12
C LEU A 207 -4.73 22.19 -5.48
N THR A 208 -5.77 22.60 -6.21
CA THR A 208 -6.74 23.61 -5.71
C THR A 208 -7.49 23.12 -4.47
N LYS A 209 -7.83 21.83 -4.37
CA LYS A 209 -8.43 21.27 -3.15
C LYS A 209 -7.47 21.30 -1.97
N ASN A 210 -6.19 21.01 -2.19
CA ASN A 210 -5.19 21.09 -1.12
C ASN A 210 -4.90 22.54 -0.71
N MET A 211 -4.83 23.48 -1.65
CA MET A 211 -4.73 24.90 -1.35
C MET A 211 -5.92 25.39 -0.51
N ALA A 212 -7.13 24.97 -0.86
CA ALA A 212 -8.34 25.32 -0.10
C ALA A 212 -8.29 24.76 1.35
N LYS A 213 -7.73 23.57 1.55
CA LYS A 213 -7.51 23.01 2.89
C LYS A 213 -6.62 23.90 3.76
N TRP A 214 -5.68 24.62 3.15
CA TRP A 214 -4.78 25.57 3.80
C TRP A 214 -5.33 26.99 3.84
N GLY A 215 -6.62 27.19 3.52
CA GLY A 215 -7.30 28.49 3.57
C GLY A 215 -7.01 29.40 2.37
N MET A 216 -6.39 28.89 1.31
CA MET A 216 -6.16 29.65 0.09
C MET A 216 -7.39 29.61 -0.80
N ASP A 217 -7.87 30.76 -1.27
CA ASP A 217 -8.92 30.80 -2.28
C ASP A 217 -8.32 30.40 -3.65
N ALA A 218 -8.65 29.22 -4.11
CA ALA A 218 -8.17 28.66 -5.36
C ALA A 218 -9.32 28.36 -6.35
N LYS A 219 -10.35 29.20 -6.33
CA LYS A 219 -11.44 29.16 -7.31
C LYS A 219 -10.98 29.67 -8.66
N LYS A 220 -11.63 29.18 -9.72
CA LYS A 220 -11.34 29.62 -11.09
C LYS A 220 -11.43 31.15 -11.19
N GLY A 221 -10.37 31.77 -11.72
CA GLY A 221 -10.24 33.22 -11.84
C GLY A 221 -9.51 33.90 -10.67
N THR A 222 -8.97 33.14 -9.72
CA THR A 222 -8.07 33.67 -8.68
C THR A 222 -6.61 33.42 -9.03
N ASP A 223 -5.70 34.22 -8.48
CA ASP A 223 -4.25 34.07 -8.68
C ASP A 223 -3.77 32.67 -8.26
N ASN A 224 -4.31 32.10 -7.17
CA ASN A 224 -3.97 30.77 -6.71
C ASN A 224 -4.39 29.67 -7.71
N TYR A 225 -5.53 29.85 -8.39
CA TYR A 225 -5.96 28.92 -9.44
C TYR A 225 -5.03 28.98 -10.65
N GLU A 226 -4.68 30.20 -11.09
CA GLU A 226 -3.75 30.40 -12.20
C GLU A 226 -2.36 29.86 -11.86
N PHE A 227 -1.90 30.03 -10.62
CA PHE A 227 -0.65 29.45 -10.13
C PHE A 227 -0.69 27.90 -10.16
N ALA A 228 -1.78 27.27 -9.70
CA ALA A 228 -1.97 25.83 -9.78
C ALA A 228 -1.96 25.33 -11.25
N ASP A 229 -2.54 26.07 -12.17
CA ASP A 229 -2.51 25.75 -13.61
C ASP A 229 -1.10 25.83 -14.19
N LEU A 230 -0.34 26.86 -13.82
CA LEU A 230 1.06 27.00 -14.23
C LEU A 230 1.94 25.89 -13.68
N LEU A 231 1.80 25.52 -12.40
CA LEU A 231 2.52 24.40 -11.79
C LEU A 231 2.22 23.09 -12.51
N THR A 232 0.95 22.83 -12.83
CA THR A 232 0.55 21.61 -13.54
C THR A 232 1.17 21.55 -14.94
N LYS A 233 1.15 22.66 -15.68
CA LYS A 233 1.77 22.75 -17.01
C LYS A 233 3.27 22.54 -16.93
N TRP A 234 3.93 23.17 -15.97
CA TRP A 234 5.37 23.02 -15.74
C TRP A 234 5.73 21.57 -15.43
N ALA A 235 4.99 20.93 -14.51
CA ALA A 235 5.21 19.54 -14.16
C ALA A 235 5.08 18.59 -15.36
N ASN A 236 4.07 18.79 -16.20
CA ASN A 236 3.87 17.97 -17.39
C ASN A 236 5.03 18.17 -18.40
N THR A 237 5.50 19.39 -18.61
CA THR A 237 6.67 19.65 -19.46
C THR A 237 7.92 18.90 -18.95
N ILE A 238 8.17 18.92 -17.64
CA ILE A 238 9.30 18.17 -17.04
C ILE A 238 9.13 16.67 -17.21
N ARG A 239 7.91 16.13 -17.02
CA ARG A 239 7.61 14.70 -17.19
C ARG A 239 7.83 14.25 -18.63
N ASP A 240 7.37 15.04 -19.61
CA ASP A 240 7.58 14.75 -21.03
C ASP A 240 9.08 14.77 -21.38
N THR A 241 9.82 15.74 -20.85
CA THR A 241 11.28 15.82 -21.03
C THR A 241 11.98 14.62 -20.38
N PHE A 242 11.54 14.19 -19.18
CA PHE A 242 12.07 13.01 -18.51
C PHE A 242 11.84 11.73 -19.31
N LEU A 243 10.64 11.54 -19.85
CA LEU A 243 10.29 10.37 -20.67
C LEU A 243 11.12 10.33 -21.97
N GLN A 244 11.47 11.49 -22.52
CA GLN A 244 12.34 11.60 -23.68
C GLN A 244 13.83 11.49 -23.35
N GLY A 245 14.19 11.33 -22.06
CA GLY A 245 15.59 11.24 -21.62
C GLY A 245 16.32 12.57 -21.53
N GLY A 246 15.61 13.71 -21.66
CA GLY A 246 16.19 15.05 -21.61
C GLY A 246 16.52 15.58 -20.22
N CYS A 247 16.00 14.93 -19.16
CA CYS A 247 16.37 15.22 -17.77
C CYS A 247 16.38 13.95 -16.93
N SER A 248 17.08 13.97 -15.79
CA SER A 248 17.24 12.82 -14.89
C SER A 248 16.21 12.78 -13.75
N GLU A 249 15.50 13.88 -13.52
CA GLU A 249 14.54 14.00 -12.43
C GLU A 249 13.13 14.19 -12.96
N ILE A 250 12.14 13.64 -12.20
CA ILE A 250 10.72 13.78 -12.50
C ILE A 250 10.02 14.57 -11.39
N ILE A 251 9.07 15.40 -11.77
CA ILE A 251 8.18 16.09 -10.83
C ILE A 251 6.93 15.24 -10.62
N THR A 252 6.80 14.73 -9.40
CA THR A 252 5.64 13.91 -9.03
C THR A 252 4.48 14.78 -8.55
N THR A 253 3.24 14.28 -8.65
CA THR A 253 2.06 14.95 -8.08
C THR A 253 2.19 15.19 -6.57
N ARG A 254 2.97 14.34 -5.88
CA ARG A 254 3.26 14.51 -4.43
C ARG A 254 4.14 15.74 -4.14
N ARG A 255 4.97 16.17 -5.09
CA ARG A 255 5.90 17.32 -4.94
C ARG A 255 5.28 18.65 -5.37
N LEU A 256 4.16 18.64 -6.08
CA LEU A 256 3.39 19.83 -6.41
C LEU A 256 2.56 20.32 -5.22
#